data_bec8bf2a0040587760540838dce1b34f
#
_entry.id   bec8bf2a0040587760540838dce1b34f
#
_cell.length_a   1.000
_cell.length_b   1.000
_cell.length_c   1.000
_cell.angle_alpha   90.00
_cell.angle_beta   90.00
_cell.angle_gamma   90.00
#
_symmetry.space_group_name_H-M   'P 1'
#
loop_
_entity.id
_entity.type
_entity.pdbx_description
1 polymer ?
#
loop_
_entity_poly.entity_id
_entity_poly.type
_entity_poly.pdbx_seq_one_letter_code
_entity_poly.pdbx_strand_id
1 'polypeptide(L)'
;MVNSHWVWYISGKPFTPNEDKFGFVYIITNTKTTKAYVGCKQYYIGKSKKKSKWQTYVGSSKYLKEDIKKIGKKHFIFEVIAEYKNKRSLRYYEMHYQVKWNVLTSTIEGSDEPAYYNSYVGGKFYRPIESYDDTFKQKLREANLGEKNPMYGKARSEETKRKISQTLKEKTWQ
;
A
#
# COMPACT_ATOMS: atom_id res chain seq x y z
N MET A 1 -15.02 26.07 7.87
CA MET A 1 -13.91 25.14 8.21
C MET A 1 -14.19 23.79 7.55
N VAL A 2 -13.18 23.18 6.92
CA VAL A 2 -13.34 21.84 6.31
C VAL A 2 -13.44 20.82 7.43
N ASN A 3 -14.62 20.21 7.60
CA ASN A 3 -14.83 19.19 8.64
C ASN A 3 -14.13 17.88 8.21
N SER A 4 -12.89 17.66 8.66
CA SER A 4 -12.12 16.47 8.39
C SER A 4 -11.41 15.98 9.66
N HIS A 5 -11.04 14.71 9.69
CA HIS A 5 -10.31 14.10 10.82
C HIS A 5 -8.78 14.16 10.64
N TRP A 6 -8.30 14.81 9.58
CA TRP A 6 -6.90 14.93 9.27
C TRP A 6 -6.22 16.08 10.02
N VAL A 7 -5.02 15.83 10.53
CA VAL A 7 -4.15 16.82 11.15
C VAL A 7 -2.78 16.82 10.50
N TRP A 8 -1.98 17.86 10.69
CA TRP A 8 -0.59 17.90 10.26
C TRP A 8 0.29 17.02 11.15
N TYR A 9 1.15 16.19 10.54
CA TYR A 9 2.01 15.20 11.20
C TYR A 9 2.89 15.79 12.33
N ILE A 10 3.54 16.94 12.09
CA ILE A 10 4.44 17.53 13.09
C ILE A 10 3.70 18.38 14.12
N SER A 11 2.70 19.14 13.68
CA SER A 11 2.09 20.17 14.53
C SER A 11 0.80 19.71 15.23
N GLY A 12 0.19 18.61 14.78
CA GLY A 12 -1.12 18.16 15.25
C GLY A 12 -2.28 19.13 14.95
N LYS A 13 -2.01 20.26 14.26
CA LYS A 13 -3.03 21.25 13.93
C LYS A 13 -3.98 20.69 12.87
N PRO A 14 -5.27 21.11 12.87
CA PRO A 14 -6.23 20.69 11.84
C PRO A 14 -5.68 20.93 10.43
N PHE A 15 -5.81 19.91 9.58
CA PHE A 15 -5.33 19.98 8.21
C PHE A 15 -6.30 20.75 7.33
N THR A 16 -5.79 21.76 6.64
CA THR A 16 -6.49 22.48 5.58
C THR A 16 -5.69 22.31 4.29
N PRO A 17 -6.29 21.76 3.21
CA PRO A 17 -5.57 21.54 1.96
C PRO A 17 -5.23 22.86 1.27
N ASN A 18 -4.11 22.90 0.59
CA ASN A 18 -3.76 23.96 -0.34
C ASN A 18 -4.37 23.63 -1.71
N GLU A 19 -5.17 24.55 -2.27
CA GLU A 19 -5.90 24.38 -3.54
C GLU A 19 -4.98 24.14 -4.76
N ASP A 20 -3.73 24.65 -4.70
CA ASP A 20 -2.72 24.42 -5.75
C ASP A 20 -2.09 23.04 -5.73
N LYS A 21 -2.43 22.21 -4.75
CA LYS A 21 -1.87 20.88 -4.62
C LYS A 21 -2.77 19.82 -5.26
N PHE A 22 -2.12 18.76 -5.73
CA PHE A 22 -2.79 17.61 -6.33
C PHE A 22 -3.29 16.62 -5.28
N GLY A 23 -2.58 16.49 -4.17
CA GLY A 23 -2.89 15.55 -3.10
C GLY A 23 -1.81 15.52 -2.02
N PHE A 24 -1.95 14.62 -1.08
CA PHE A 24 -1.08 14.52 0.08
C PHE A 24 -0.64 13.08 0.37
N VAL A 25 0.54 12.95 0.97
CA VAL A 25 1.02 11.72 1.61
C VAL A 25 0.66 11.79 3.09
N TYR A 26 0.26 10.66 3.64
CA TYR A 26 -0.23 10.57 5.01
C TYR A 26 0.27 9.31 5.72
N ILE A 27 0.21 9.36 7.05
CA ILE A 27 0.33 8.22 7.93
C ILE A 27 -0.95 8.10 8.77
N ILE A 28 -1.40 6.86 9.03
CA ILE A 28 -2.50 6.57 9.94
C ILE A 28 -1.94 5.63 11.00
N THR A 29 -2.00 6.02 12.26
CA THR A 29 -1.42 5.29 13.37
C THR A 29 -2.51 4.77 14.30
N ASN A 30 -2.49 3.48 14.60
CA ASN A 30 -3.32 2.85 15.61
C ASN A 30 -2.70 3.11 17.00
N THR A 31 -3.37 3.87 17.83
CA THR A 31 -2.86 4.26 19.18
C THR A 31 -2.84 3.11 20.19
N LYS A 32 -3.49 1.99 19.90
CA LYS A 32 -3.50 0.80 20.78
C LYS A 32 -2.33 -0.13 20.52
N THR A 33 -1.90 -0.26 19.26
CA THR A 33 -0.88 -1.22 18.84
C THR A 33 0.37 -0.55 18.28
N THR A 34 0.39 0.77 18.14
CA THR A 34 1.41 1.56 17.42
C THR A 34 1.54 1.25 15.92
N LYS A 35 0.79 0.26 15.42
CA LYS A 35 0.81 -0.15 14.02
C LYS A 35 0.35 0.98 13.10
N ALA A 36 1.08 1.24 12.01
CA ALA A 36 0.83 2.38 11.14
C ALA A 36 0.53 1.97 9.69
N TYR A 37 0.01 2.90 8.90
CA TYR A 37 -0.19 2.77 7.47
C TYR A 37 0.25 4.03 6.74
N VAL A 38 1.10 3.89 5.75
CA VAL A 38 1.59 4.99 4.91
C VAL A 38 0.95 4.91 3.53
N GLY A 39 0.33 5.99 3.10
CA GLY A 39 -0.32 6.05 1.80
C GLY A 39 -0.42 7.46 1.24
N CYS A 40 -1.04 7.60 0.09
CA CYS A 40 -1.33 8.89 -0.49
C CYS A 40 -2.81 9.03 -0.87
N LYS A 41 -3.26 10.27 -0.95
CA LYS A 41 -4.62 10.62 -1.39
C LYS A 41 -4.58 11.83 -2.30
N GLN A 42 -5.23 11.74 -3.45
CA GLN A 42 -5.43 12.88 -4.35
C GLN A 42 -6.74 13.59 -4.04
N TYR A 43 -6.78 14.91 -4.28
CA TYR A 43 -7.99 15.71 -4.07
C TYR A 43 -9.03 15.52 -5.16
N TYR A 44 -8.59 15.21 -6.38
CA TYR A 44 -9.45 15.04 -7.54
C TYR A 44 -9.20 13.70 -8.23
N ILE A 45 -10.24 13.13 -8.84
CA ILE A 45 -10.21 11.83 -9.52
C ILE A 45 -10.58 12.00 -10.99
N GLY A 46 -9.88 11.26 -11.86
CA GLY A 46 -10.17 11.21 -13.29
C GLY A 46 -9.83 12.49 -14.08
N LYS A 47 -10.04 12.44 -15.37
CA LYS A 47 -9.83 13.58 -16.28
C LYS A 47 -10.81 14.73 -16.02
N SER A 48 -12.02 14.43 -15.57
CA SER A 48 -13.07 15.38 -15.21
C SER A 48 -12.85 16.11 -13.88
N LYS A 49 -11.72 15.87 -13.20
CA LYS A 49 -11.37 16.49 -11.91
C LYS A 49 -12.50 16.41 -10.87
N LYS A 50 -13.22 15.29 -10.79
CA LYS A 50 -14.22 15.06 -9.76
C LYS A 50 -13.56 15.11 -8.38
N LYS A 51 -14.15 15.86 -7.43
CA LYS A 51 -13.64 15.92 -6.05
C LYS A 51 -13.62 14.53 -5.41
N SER A 52 -12.51 14.14 -4.82
CA SER A 52 -12.42 12.90 -4.05
C SER A 52 -13.00 13.09 -2.66
N LYS A 53 -13.47 12.01 -2.03
CA LYS A 53 -13.96 12.04 -0.63
C LYS A 53 -12.78 11.90 0.34
N TRP A 54 -11.76 12.77 0.22
CA TRP A 54 -10.57 12.69 1.04
C TRP A 54 -10.82 12.99 2.52
N GLN A 55 -11.81 13.84 2.83
CA GLN A 55 -12.15 14.26 4.20
C GLN A 55 -12.53 13.08 5.12
N THR A 56 -13.22 12.09 4.55
CA THR A 56 -13.68 10.90 5.27
C THR A 56 -12.87 9.65 4.99
N TYR A 57 -11.79 9.78 4.19
CA TYR A 57 -10.98 8.66 3.76
C TYR A 57 -10.12 8.10 4.90
N VAL A 58 -10.10 6.78 5.03
CA VAL A 58 -9.43 6.05 6.11
C VAL A 58 -8.37 5.06 5.61
N GLY A 59 -7.80 5.33 4.44
CA GLY A 59 -6.79 4.44 3.85
C GLY A 59 -7.38 3.37 2.92
N SER A 60 -6.50 2.67 2.17
CA SER A 60 -6.87 1.62 1.22
C SER A 60 -6.60 0.21 1.73
N SER A 61 -5.76 0.03 2.75
CA SER A 61 -5.44 -1.29 3.32
C SER A 61 -6.69 -1.97 3.88
N LYS A 62 -6.87 -3.25 3.52
CA LYS A 62 -7.94 -4.10 4.05
C LYS A 62 -7.78 -4.29 5.56
N TYR A 63 -6.58 -4.62 6.02
CA TYR A 63 -6.26 -4.86 7.43
C TYR A 63 -6.48 -3.63 8.31
N LEU A 64 -6.05 -2.44 7.83
CA LEU A 64 -6.33 -1.17 8.52
C LEU A 64 -7.84 -0.94 8.68
N LYS A 65 -8.63 -1.17 7.62
CA LYS A 65 -10.09 -0.98 7.68
C LYS A 65 -10.77 -1.96 8.61
N GLU A 66 -10.31 -3.20 8.65
CA GLU A 66 -10.80 -4.23 9.57
C GLU A 66 -10.55 -3.83 11.03
N ASP A 67 -9.34 -3.34 11.35
CA ASP A 67 -9.02 -2.86 12.70
C ASP A 67 -9.81 -1.60 13.06
N ILE A 68 -9.96 -0.63 12.13
CA ILE A 68 -10.81 0.55 12.36
C ILE A 68 -12.25 0.14 12.69
N LYS A 69 -12.78 -0.87 11.99
CA LYS A 69 -14.13 -1.40 12.26
C LYS A 69 -14.21 -2.11 13.61
N LYS A 70 -13.18 -2.86 14.00
CA LYS A 70 -13.12 -3.67 15.22
C LYS A 70 -13.00 -2.81 16.48
N ILE A 71 -12.07 -1.85 16.50
CA ILE A 71 -11.73 -1.10 17.71
C ILE A 71 -12.21 0.34 17.73
N GLY A 72 -12.75 0.82 16.61
CA GLY A 72 -13.29 2.16 16.46
C GLY A 72 -12.26 3.20 15.98
N LYS A 73 -12.73 4.09 15.11
CA LYS A 73 -11.93 5.15 14.48
C LYS A 73 -11.24 6.09 15.48
N LYS A 74 -11.83 6.30 16.67
CA LYS A 74 -11.28 7.16 17.73
C LYS A 74 -9.89 6.73 18.23
N HIS A 75 -9.50 5.49 17.98
CA HIS A 75 -8.18 4.93 18.31
C HIS A 75 -7.16 5.03 17.17
N PHE A 76 -7.44 5.85 16.17
CA PHE A 76 -6.54 6.11 15.05
C PHE A 76 -6.27 7.60 14.89
N ILE A 77 -5.00 7.95 14.72
CA ILE A 77 -4.56 9.29 14.38
C ILE A 77 -4.32 9.35 12.87
N PHE A 78 -4.89 10.36 12.22
CA PHE A 78 -4.81 10.56 10.76
C PHE A 78 -3.97 11.79 10.46
N GLU A 79 -2.76 11.61 9.99
CA GLU A 79 -1.78 12.68 9.87
C GLU A 79 -1.33 12.88 8.43
N VAL A 80 -1.32 14.13 7.99
CA VAL A 80 -0.79 14.55 6.70
C VAL A 80 0.69 14.91 6.86
N ILE A 81 1.55 14.20 6.11
CA ILE A 81 2.99 14.42 6.13
C ILE A 81 3.35 15.62 5.27
N ALA A 82 2.88 15.62 4.02
CA ALA A 82 3.13 16.71 3.07
C ALA A 82 2.16 16.66 1.87
N GLU A 83 1.99 17.82 1.21
CA GLU A 83 1.20 17.98 -0.01
C GLU A 83 2.08 18.14 -1.25
N TYR A 84 1.60 17.64 -2.40
CA TYR A 84 2.36 17.63 -3.65
C TYR A 84 1.55 18.18 -4.82
N LYS A 85 2.22 18.92 -5.75
CA LYS A 85 1.60 19.63 -6.87
C LYS A 85 1.10 18.72 -7.99
N ASN A 86 1.62 17.51 -8.12
CA ASN A 86 1.29 16.62 -9.23
C ASN A 86 1.33 15.13 -8.83
N LYS A 87 0.72 14.30 -9.68
CA LYS A 87 0.61 12.85 -9.46
C LYS A 87 1.96 12.15 -9.36
N ARG A 88 2.95 12.56 -10.18
CA ARG A 88 4.28 11.95 -10.20
C ARG A 88 5.01 12.16 -8.88
N SER A 89 5.06 13.41 -8.40
CA SER A 89 5.65 13.74 -7.11
C SER A 89 4.92 13.06 -5.96
N LEU A 90 3.58 13.07 -5.97
CA LEU A 90 2.78 12.41 -4.94
C LEU A 90 3.14 10.92 -4.81
N ARG A 91 3.25 10.18 -5.93
CA ARG A 91 3.61 8.77 -5.95
C ARG A 91 5.06 8.51 -5.55
N TYR A 92 5.98 9.38 -6.01
CA TYR A 92 7.38 9.29 -5.63
C TYR A 92 7.57 9.41 -4.12
N TYR A 93 6.95 10.42 -3.50
CA TYR A 93 7.11 10.63 -2.06
C TYR A 93 6.31 9.64 -1.21
N GLU A 94 5.17 9.12 -1.68
CA GLU A 94 4.52 7.98 -1.05
C GLU A 94 5.51 6.79 -0.94
N MET A 95 6.14 6.42 -2.04
CA MET A 95 7.14 5.35 -2.08
C MET A 95 8.36 5.69 -1.22
N HIS A 96 8.85 6.94 -1.28
CA HIS A 96 9.98 7.41 -0.48
C HIS A 96 9.74 7.19 1.02
N TYR A 97 8.58 7.60 1.56
CA TYR A 97 8.27 7.39 2.97
C TYR A 97 8.07 5.91 3.32
N GLN A 98 7.44 5.14 2.43
CA GLN A 98 7.28 3.71 2.62
C GLN A 98 8.63 2.98 2.71
N VAL A 99 9.61 3.34 1.87
CA VAL A 99 10.97 2.78 1.91
C VAL A 99 11.74 3.30 3.14
N LYS A 100 11.71 4.62 3.38
CA LYS A 100 12.40 5.25 4.51
C LYS A 100 12.02 4.62 5.86
N TRP A 101 10.77 4.23 6.03
CA TRP A 101 10.26 3.62 7.27
C TRP A 101 10.20 2.10 7.22
N ASN A 102 10.78 1.47 6.19
CA ASN A 102 10.83 0.02 6.03
C ASN A 102 9.47 -0.66 6.25
N VAL A 103 8.38 -0.10 5.67
CA VAL A 103 7.00 -0.52 5.98
C VAL A 103 6.68 -2.00 5.72
N LEU A 104 7.52 -2.71 4.96
CA LEU A 104 7.34 -4.14 4.68
C LEU A 104 8.06 -5.06 5.67
N THR A 105 9.09 -4.58 6.37
CA THR A 105 9.98 -5.42 7.17
C THR A 105 10.10 -5.00 8.62
N SER A 106 9.71 -3.76 8.97
CA SER A 106 9.68 -3.31 10.36
C SER A 106 8.65 -4.08 11.18
N THR A 107 9.04 -4.42 12.40
CA THR A 107 8.18 -5.06 13.41
C THR A 107 7.89 -4.11 14.56
N ILE A 108 6.84 -4.38 15.32
CA ILE A 108 6.52 -3.67 16.56
C ILE A 108 7.60 -4.05 17.59
N GLU A 109 8.09 -3.06 18.34
CA GLU A 109 9.11 -3.27 19.37
C GLU A 109 8.70 -4.38 20.35
N GLY A 110 9.61 -5.34 20.56
CA GLY A 110 9.36 -6.50 21.42
C GLY A 110 8.44 -7.57 20.84
N SER A 111 8.15 -7.53 19.52
CA SER A 111 7.27 -8.46 18.84
C SER A 111 7.73 -8.74 17.41
N ASP A 112 7.36 -9.90 16.86
CA ASP A 112 7.51 -10.22 15.41
C ASP A 112 6.37 -9.72 14.56
N GLU A 113 5.40 -9.01 15.15
CA GLU A 113 4.26 -8.49 14.40
C GLU A 113 4.68 -7.32 13.47
N PRO A 114 4.21 -7.28 12.23
CA PRO A 114 4.49 -6.16 11.33
C PRO A 114 4.06 -4.82 11.92
N ALA A 115 4.97 -3.83 11.93
CA ALA A 115 4.69 -2.48 12.43
C ALA A 115 3.77 -1.68 11.49
N TYR A 116 3.52 -2.16 10.26
CA TYR A 116 2.71 -1.46 9.27
C TYR A 116 1.62 -2.34 8.66
N TYR A 117 0.50 -1.72 8.31
CA TYR A 117 -0.59 -2.31 7.53
C TYR A 117 -0.31 -2.36 6.03
N ASN A 118 0.87 -1.90 5.60
CA ASN A 118 1.28 -1.91 4.20
C ASN A 118 1.65 -3.33 3.76
N SER A 119 1.10 -3.78 2.62
CA SER A 119 1.42 -5.08 2.02
C SER A 119 2.39 -4.96 0.84
N TYR A 120 2.64 -3.73 0.35
CA TYR A 120 3.52 -3.43 -0.76
C TYR A 120 4.02 -1.98 -0.71
N VAL A 121 5.09 -1.70 -1.43
CA VAL A 121 5.68 -0.37 -1.62
C VAL A 121 5.45 0.08 -3.06
N GLY A 122 4.99 1.32 -3.26
CA GLY A 122 4.79 1.93 -4.57
C GLY A 122 3.83 1.18 -5.50
N GLY A 123 3.03 0.24 -4.98
CA GLY A 123 2.13 -0.60 -5.75
C GLY A 123 2.80 -1.73 -6.55
N LYS A 124 4.12 -1.96 -6.37
CA LYS A 124 4.91 -2.92 -7.16
C LYS A 124 5.78 -3.86 -6.34
N PHE A 125 6.33 -3.40 -5.23
CA PHE A 125 7.29 -4.15 -4.43
C PHE A 125 6.60 -4.73 -3.21
N TYR A 126 6.64 -6.06 -3.08
CA TYR A 126 6.14 -6.80 -1.93
C TYR A 126 7.27 -7.13 -0.98
N ARG A 127 6.95 -7.64 0.20
CA ARG A 127 7.94 -8.11 1.17
C ARG A 127 8.89 -9.10 0.50
N PRO A 128 10.23 -8.92 0.63
CA PRO A 128 11.20 -9.86 0.08
C PRO A 128 10.97 -11.28 0.59
N ILE A 129 11.13 -12.28 -0.29
CA ILE A 129 10.83 -13.69 0.05
C ILE A 129 11.78 -14.22 1.13
N GLU A 130 12.99 -13.68 1.19
CA GLU A 130 14.01 -14.02 2.18
C GLU A 130 13.61 -13.60 3.60
N SER A 131 12.73 -12.59 3.73
CA SER A 131 12.25 -12.08 5.02
C SER A 131 11.05 -12.86 5.57
N TYR A 132 10.55 -13.87 4.86
CA TYR A 132 9.56 -14.80 5.39
C TYR A 132 10.23 -15.99 6.06
N ASP A 133 9.65 -16.46 7.18
CA ASP A 133 10.08 -17.71 7.78
C ASP A 133 9.78 -18.92 6.86
N ASP A 134 10.39 -20.05 7.15
CA ASP A 134 10.24 -21.25 6.33
C ASP A 134 8.82 -21.82 6.39
N THR A 135 8.13 -21.66 7.51
CA THR A 135 6.73 -22.09 7.68
C THR A 135 5.81 -21.33 6.72
N PHE A 136 6.01 -20.02 6.61
CA PHE A 136 5.23 -19.20 5.67
C PHE A 136 5.58 -19.54 4.21
N LYS A 137 6.87 -19.73 3.90
CA LYS A 137 7.32 -20.18 2.57
C LYS A 137 6.70 -21.53 2.18
N GLN A 138 6.62 -22.46 3.14
CA GLN A 138 5.98 -23.76 2.92
C GLN A 138 4.48 -23.61 2.65
N LYS A 139 3.76 -22.81 3.45
CA LYS A 139 2.33 -22.53 3.21
C LYS A 139 2.07 -21.92 1.83
N LEU A 140 2.94 -21.00 1.37
CA LEU A 140 2.85 -20.44 0.02
C LEU A 140 3.06 -21.50 -1.07
N ARG A 141 4.02 -22.41 -0.90
CA ARG A 141 4.23 -23.54 -1.83
C ARG A 141 3.01 -24.43 -1.88
N GLU A 142 2.49 -24.85 -0.73
CA GLU A 142 1.32 -25.73 -0.62
C GLU A 142 0.06 -25.10 -1.24
N ALA A 143 -0.15 -23.78 -1.05
CA ALA A 143 -1.27 -23.05 -1.63
C ALA A 143 -1.22 -22.96 -3.16
N ASN A 144 -0.02 -23.10 -3.75
CA ASN A 144 0.18 -23.03 -5.20
C ASN A 144 0.50 -24.40 -5.84
N LEU A 145 0.40 -25.49 -5.10
CA LEU A 145 0.75 -26.83 -5.58
C LEU A 145 -0.50 -27.60 -6.05
N GLY A 146 -0.37 -28.28 -7.19
CA GLY A 146 -1.41 -29.16 -7.73
C GLY A 146 -2.75 -28.42 -7.91
N GLU A 147 -3.84 -29.05 -7.51
CA GLU A 147 -5.21 -28.54 -7.67
C GLU A 147 -5.50 -27.26 -6.90
N LYS A 148 -4.71 -26.93 -5.88
CA LYS A 148 -4.83 -25.67 -5.14
C LYS A 148 -4.34 -24.47 -5.96
N ASN A 149 -3.54 -24.70 -7.00
CA ASN A 149 -3.09 -23.65 -7.89
C ASN A 149 -4.26 -23.23 -8.82
N PRO A 150 -4.66 -21.93 -8.84
CA PRO A 150 -5.76 -21.47 -9.71
C PRO A 150 -5.53 -21.71 -11.21
N MET A 151 -4.28 -21.99 -11.61
CA MET A 151 -3.89 -22.29 -12.99
C MET A 151 -3.69 -23.79 -13.25
N TYR A 152 -3.89 -24.65 -12.24
CA TYR A 152 -3.76 -26.10 -12.40
C TYR A 152 -4.74 -26.64 -13.46
N GLY A 153 -4.26 -27.47 -14.34
CA GLY A 153 -5.07 -28.05 -15.43
C GLY A 153 -5.47 -27.09 -16.55
N LYS A 154 -5.17 -25.78 -16.43
CA LYS A 154 -5.48 -24.80 -17.48
C LYS A 154 -4.36 -24.75 -18.52
N ALA A 155 -4.65 -25.18 -19.73
CA ALA A 155 -3.73 -25.03 -20.85
C ALA A 155 -3.55 -23.55 -21.20
N ARG A 156 -2.31 -23.14 -21.52
CA ARG A 156 -2.05 -21.82 -22.06
C ARG A 156 -2.63 -21.70 -23.47
N SER A 157 -3.17 -20.52 -23.82
CA SER A 157 -3.64 -20.26 -25.19
C SER A 157 -2.52 -20.47 -26.20
N GLU A 158 -2.86 -20.86 -27.42
CA GLU A 158 -1.88 -21.07 -28.51
C GLU A 158 -1.08 -19.78 -28.82
N GLU A 159 -1.72 -18.62 -28.71
CA GLU A 159 -1.05 -17.33 -28.82
C GLU A 159 0.03 -17.15 -27.76
N THR A 160 -0.26 -17.48 -26.51
CA THR A 160 0.71 -17.40 -25.40
C THR A 160 1.87 -18.39 -25.59
N LYS A 161 1.60 -19.62 -26.04
CA LYS A 161 2.61 -20.61 -26.37
C LYS A 161 3.55 -20.12 -27.46
N ARG A 162 2.98 -19.53 -28.54
CA ARG A 162 3.74 -18.97 -29.65
C ARG A 162 4.65 -17.82 -29.22
N LYS A 163 4.16 -16.87 -28.39
CA LYS A 163 4.96 -15.77 -27.83
C LYS A 163 6.13 -16.29 -26.99
N ILE A 164 5.89 -17.28 -26.13
CA ILE A 164 6.94 -17.89 -25.31
C ILE A 164 7.99 -18.56 -26.19
N SER A 165 7.58 -19.35 -27.18
CA SER A 165 8.50 -20.02 -28.12
C SER A 165 9.37 -19.02 -28.88
N GLN A 166 8.77 -17.92 -29.36
CA GLN A 166 9.49 -16.86 -30.05
C GLN A 166 10.52 -16.19 -29.15
N THR A 167 10.14 -15.80 -27.93
CA THR A 167 11.06 -15.19 -26.96
C THR A 167 12.22 -16.12 -26.57
N LEU A 168 11.96 -17.41 -26.44
CA LEU A 168 13.02 -18.39 -26.17
C LEU A 168 13.99 -18.51 -27.34
N LYS A 169 13.51 -18.56 -28.58
CA LYS A 169 14.35 -18.56 -29.77
C LYS A 169 15.26 -17.32 -29.87
N GLU A 170 14.70 -16.15 -29.58
CA GLU A 170 15.46 -14.87 -29.58
C GLU A 170 16.55 -14.82 -28.51
N LYS A 171 16.35 -15.47 -27.34
CA LYS A 171 17.35 -15.53 -26.25
C LYS A 171 18.46 -16.55 -26.47
N THR A 172 18.27 -17.58 -27.28
CA THR A 172 19.28 -18.61 -27.56
C THR A 172 20.32 -18.18 -28.62
N TRP A 173 20.19 -16.98 -29.20
CA TRP A 173 21.10 -16.42 -30.18
C TRP A 173 21.96 -15.25 -29.66
N GLN A 174 21.99 -15.01 -28.35
CA GLN A 174 22.89 -14.11 -27.63
C GLN A 174 23.84 -14.92 -26.72
#